data_632ce91fd6de7eb37259f2c451d59540
#
_entry.id   632ce91fd6de7eb37259f2c451d59540
#
_cell.length_a   1.000
_cell.length_b   1.000
_cell.length_c   1.000
_cell.angle_alpha   90.00
_cell.angle_beta   90.00
_cell.angle_gamma   90.00
#
_symmetry.space_group_name_H-M   'P 1'
#
loop_
_entity.id
_entity.type
_entity.pdbx_description
1 polymer ?
#
loop_
_entity_poly.entity_id
_entity_poly.type
_entity_poly.pdbx_seq_one_letter_code
_entity_poly.pdbx_strand_id
1 'polypeptide(L)'
;MNIFVFRNHTVEPLFSNLKNVTFSEYGSVHMPDGDFSLLIWCYFLTPCFDENEILKEIDDIQTKLHMVCANRQYGSFLLFTLDGRYLPSWQLSANSVSKSITAFNNSIYDLADNSPAIKIVNIVELFNQYKPDQIVDKKYYYLSKIIINPLISKYFHYWFDSILMIILF
;
A
#
# COMPACT_ATOMS: atom_id res chain seq x y z
N MET A 1 15.09 13.06 -7.30
CA MET A 1 14.74 11.66 -6.96
C MET A 1 13.60 11.23 -7.86
N ASN A 2 13.76 10.14 -8.60
CA ASN A 2 12.71 9.55 -9.43
C ASN A 2 12.06 8.42 -8.64
N ILE A 3 10.74 8.46 -8.55
CA ILE A 3 9.93 7.56 -7.73
C ILE A 3 9.03 6.73 -8.63
N PHE A 4 8.95 5.43 -8.39
CA PHE A 4 8.00 4.55 -9.05
C PHE A 4 7.08 3.88 -8.02
N VAL A 5 5.77 3.96 -8.25
CA VAL A 5 4.75 3.43 -7.34
C VAL A 5 4.02 2.26 -7.99
N PHE A 6 4.18 1.07 -7.43
CA PHE A 6 3.34 -0.09 -7.72
C PHE A 6 2.01 0.06 -7.00
N ARG A 7 0.92 -0.19 -7.70
CA ARG A 7 -0.43 0.06 -7.17
C ARG A 7 -1.47 -0.92 -7.70
N ASN A 8 -2.54 -1.08 -6.96
CA ASN A 8 -3.74 -1.82 -7.39
C ASN A 8 -5.00 -0.95 -7.45
N HIS A 9 -4.91 0.30 -7.02
CA HIS A 9 -5.99 1.29 -7.06
C HIS A 9 -5.47 2.65 -7.52
N THR A 10 -6.37 3.62 -7.68
CA THR A 10 -6.00 5.02 -7.92
C THR A 10 -5.44 5.60 -6.62
N VAL A 11 -4.14 5.83 -6.58
CA VAL A 11 -3.40 6.34 -5.41
C VAL A 11 -2.69 7.67 -5.69
N GLU A 12 -2.84 8.20 -6.90
CA GLU A 12 -2.21 9.45 -7.32
C GLU A 12 -2.44 10.60 -6.34
N PRO A 13 -3.64 10.78 -5.76
CA PRO A 13 -3.87 11.85 -4.78
C PRO A 13 -2.95 11.76 -3.55
N LEU A 14 -2.52 10.57 -3.15
CA LEU A 14 -1.63 10.37 -2.00
C LEU A 14 -0.21 10.90 -2.25
N PHE A 15 0.21 10.94 -3.51
CA PHE A 15 1.57 11.32 -3.90
C PHE A 15 1.63 12.63 -4.68
N SER A 16 0.52 13.39 -4.73
CA SER A 16 0.42 14.60 -5.55
C SER A 16 1.33 15.76 -5.11
N ASN A 17 1.84 15.71 -3.88
CA ASN A 17 2.83 16.67 -3.38
C ASN A 17 4.28 16.33 -3.78
N LEU A 18 4.53 15.12 -4.29
CA LEU A 18 5.87 14.70 -4.71
C LEU A 18 6.09 14.99 -6.20
N LYS A 19 7.34 15.22 -6.56
CA LYS A 19 7.77 15.42 -7.95
C LYS A 19 8.36 14.14 -8.53
N ASN A 20 8.26 14.00 -9.85
CA ASN A 20 8.85 12.88 -10.59
C ASN A 20 8.36 11.50 -10.12
N VAL A 21 7.06 11.39 -9.91
CA VAL A 21 6.39 10.13 -9.56
C VAL A 21 5.79 9.52 -10.81
N THR A 22 6.12 8.26 -11.05
CA THR A 22 5.53 7.43 -12.11
C THR A 22 4.76 6.28 -11.45
N PHE A 23 3.61 5.95 -11.99
CA PHE A 23 2.76 4.88 -11.45
C PHE A 23 2.71 3.69 -12.41
N SER A 24 2.70 2.48 -11.84
CA SER A 24 2.41 1.27 -12.59
C SER A 24 0.97 1.29 -13.13
N GLU A 25 0.67 0.46 -14.10
CA GLU A 25 -0.71 0.04 -14.34
C GLU A 25 -1.23 -0.75 -13.14
N TYR A 26 -2.55 -0.82 -12.99
CA TYR A 26 -3.16 -1.51 -11.84
C TYR A 26 -2.78 -2.99 -11.80
N GLY A 27 -2.18 -3.39 -10.68
CA GLY A 27 -1.77 -4.76 -10.45
C GLY A 27 -0.58 -5.25 -11.28
N SER A 28 0.07 -4.37 -12.05
CA SER A 28 1.28 -4.72 -12.80
C SER A 28 2.48 -4.89 -11.88
N VAL A 29 3.28 -5.91 -12.14
CA VAL A 29 4.55 -6.21 -11.46
C VAL A 29 5.76 -5.97 -12.35
N HIS A 30 5.55 -5.38 -13.52
CA HIS A 30 6.64 -5.05 -14.43
C HIS A 30 7.53 -3.96 -13.83
N MET A 31 8.83 -4.23 -13.80
CA MET A 31 9.81 -3.21 -13.45
C MET A 31 9.82 -2.13 -14.51
N PRO A 32 9.80 -0.85 -14.12
CA PRO A 32 9.85 0.25 -15.07
C PRO A 32 11.21 0.31 -15.78
N ASP A 33 11.18 0.79 -17.02
CA ASP A 33 12.40 1.21 -17.70
C ASP A 33 12.90 2.53 -17.12
N GLY A 34 14.21 2.64 -16.92
CA GLY A 34 14.86 3.84 -16.39
C GLY A 34 15.38 3.69 -14.97
N ASP A 35 16.01 4.77 -14.49
CA ASP A 35 16.63 4.81 -13.17
C ASP A 35 15.67 5.40 -12.14
N PHE A 36 15.16 4.57 -11.26
CA PHE A 36 14.36 4.96 -10.11
C PHE A 36 15.18 4.78 -8.82
N SER A 37 15.28 5.86 -8.06
CA SER A 37 15.98 5.85 -6.77
C SER A 37 15.12 5.35 -5.63
N LEU A 38 13.79 5.39 -5.81
CA LEU A 38 12.82 4.93 -4.82
C LEU A 38 11.70 4.15 -5.49
N LEU A 39 11.46 2.93 -5.03
CA LEU A 39 10.29 2.13 -5.34
C LEU A 39 9.32 2.17 -4.16
N ILE A 40 8.03 2.24 -4.44
CA ILE A 40 6.96 2.21 -3.44
C ILE A 40 5.97 1.12 -3.81
N TRP A 41 5.68 0.22 -2.87
CA TRP A 41 4.60 -0.75 -2.96
C TRP A 41 3.40 -0.22 -2.18
N CYS A 42 2.41 0.31 -2.89
CA CYS A 42 1.24 0.97 -2.32
C CYS A 42 -0.03 0.22 -2.72
N TYR A 43 -0.27 -0.91 -2.08
CA TYR A 43 -1.44 -1.74 -2.31
C TYR A 43 -2.41 -1.64 -1.13
N PHE A 44 -3.70 -1.64 -1.45
CA PHE A 44 -4.79 -1.63 -0.47
C PHE A 44 -5.76 -2.77 -0.76
N LEU A 45 -6.40 -3.28 0.28
CA LEU A 45 -7.49 -4.25 0.14
C LEU A 45 -8.71 -3.58 -0.49
N THR A 46 -9.32 -4.25 -1.45
CA THR A 46 -10.56 -3.79 -2.08
C THR A 46 -11.72 -3.94 -1.09
N PRO A 47 -12.55 -2.90 -0.90
CA PRO A 47 -13.79 -3.05 -0.14
C PRO A 47 -14.71 -4.08 -0.79
N CYS A 48 -14.83 -5.25 -0.18
CA CYS A 48 -15.55 -6.40 -0.70
C CYS A 48 -16.36 -7.05 0.42
N PHE A 49 -17.48 -7.68 0.07
CA PHE A 49 -18.36 -8.39 1.01
C PHE A 49 -18.11 -9.90 1.06
N ASP A 50 -17.24 -10.43 0.21
CA ASP A 50 -16.91 -11.86 0.16
C ASP A 50 -15.56 -12.13 0.78
N GLU A 51 -15.57 -12.93 1.87
CA GLU A 51 -14.36 -13.32 2.58
C GLU A 51 -13.36 -14.05 1.69
N ASN A 52 -13.82 -14.94 0.82
CA ASN A 52 -12.95 -15.70 -0.06
C ASN A 52 -12.26 -14.80 -1.10
N GLU A 53 -12.94 -13.77 -1.59
CA GLU A 53 -12.34 -12.80 -2.51
C GLU A 53 -11.24 -11.99 -1.82
N ILE A 54 -11.45 -11.61 -0.55
CA ILE A 54 -10.43 -10.90 0.23
C ILE A 54 -9.21 -11.79 0.47
N LEU A 55 -9.40 -13.04 0.84
CA LEU A 55 -8.31 -13.99 1.05
C LEU A 55 -7.49 -14.22 -0.23
N LYS A 56 -8.17 -14.34 -1.37
CA LYS A 56 -7.50 -14.43 -2.68
C LYS A 56 -6.73 -13.16 -3.02
N GLU A 57 -7.28 -11.98 -2.73
CA GLU A 57 -6.60 -10.72 -2.96
C GLU A 57 -5.33 -10.60 -2.12
N ILE A 58 -5.36 -10.97 -0.85
CA ILE A 58 -4.16 -10.98 0.01
C ILE A 58 -3.10 -11.91 -0.54
N ASP A 59 -3.47 -13.11 -0.97
CA ASP A 59 -2.54 -14.08 -1.57
C ASP A 59 -1.95 -13.56 -2.89
N ASP A 60 -2.76 -12.95 -3.74
CA ASP A 60 -2.32 -12.32 -4.99
C ASP A 60 -1.35 -11.16 -4.73
N ILE A 61 -1.65 -10.29 -3.77
CA ILE A 61 -0.77 -9.19 -3.36
C ILE A 61 0.58 -9.73 -2.90
N GLN A 62 0.58 -10.75 -2.06
CA GLN A 62 1.82 -11.37 -1.57
C GLN A 62 2.65 -12.00 -2.69
N THR A 63 2.00 -12.73 -3.60
CA THR A 63 2.65 -13.35 -4.75
C THR A 63 3.29 -12.30 -5.66
N LYS A 64 2.57 -11.24 -5.98
CA LYS A 64 3.06 -10.13 -6.80
C LYS A 64 4.22 -9.39 -6.15
N LEU A 65 4.14 -9.14 -4.86
CA LEU A 65 5.24 -8.51 -4.12
C LEU A 65 6.51 -9.36 -4.17
N HIS A 66 6.40 -10.66 -3.99
CA HIS A 66 7.54 -11.56 -4.12
C HIS A 66 8.16 -11.54 -5.52
N MET A 67 7.33 -11.46 -6.57
CA MET A 67 7.82 -11.32 -7.95
C MET A 67 8.61 -10.02 -8.14
N VAL A 68 8.12 -8.91 -7.63
CA VAL A 68 8.83 -7.62 -7.68
C VAL A 68 10.14 -7.70 -6.89
N CYS A 69 10.11 -8.23 -5.68
CA CYS A 69 11.30 -8.37 -4.83
C CYS A 69 12.39 -9.27 -5.48
N ALA A 70 12.00 -10.31 -6.21
CA ALA A 70 12.94 -11.19 -6.90
C ALA A 70 13.65 -10.53 -8.08
N ASN A 71 13.00 -9.57 -8.75
CA ASN A 71 13.48 -8.94 -9.99
C ASN A 71 14.05 -7.53 -9.78
N ARG A 72 14.13 -7.07 -8.56
CA ARG A 72 14.49 -5.69 -8.29
C ARG A 72 15.97 -5.37 -8.54
N GLN A 73 16.17 -4.22 -9.19
CA GLN A 73 17.43 -3.47 -9.18
C GLN A 73 17.08 -2.07 -8.63
N TYR A 74 17.64 -1.65 -7.47
CA TYR A 74 17.08 -0.49 -6.80
C TYR A 74 17.98 0.14 -5.75
N GLY A 75 17.63 1.40 -5.41
CA GLY A 75 18.13 2.11 -4.25
C GLY A 75 17.35 1.73 -2.99
N SER A 76 16.16 2.31 -2.81
CA SER A 76 15.29 2.06 -1.65
C SER A 76 13.92 1.53 -2.09
N PHE A 77 13.31 0.68 -1.25
CA PHE A 77 12.00 0.12 -1.51
C PHE A 77 11.12 0.23 -0.27
N LEU A 78 10.04 1.00 -0.37
CA LEU A 78 9.06 1.19 0.68
C LEU A 78 7.89 0.24 0.48
N LEU A 79 7.56 -0.54 1.51
CA LEU A 79 6.45 -1.48 1.50
C LEU A 79 5.37 -1.02 2.47
N PHE A 80 4.16 -0.79 1.96
CA PHE A 80 3.01 -0.48 2.80
C PHE A 80 2.44 -1.74 3.42
N THR A 81 2.13 -1.70 4.71
CA THR A 81 1.34 -2.73 5.37
C THR A 81 -0.08 -2.77 4.83
N LEU A 82 -0.77 -3.88 5.00
CA LEU A 82 -2.21 -3.97 4.80
C LEU A 82 -2.95 -3.66 6.10
N ASP A 83 -4.11 -3.01 5.96
CA ASP A 83 -5.06 -2.77 7.05
C ASP A 83 -6.48 -3.01 6.54
N GLY A 84 -7.25 -3.78 7.25
CA GLY A 84 -8.61 -4.16 6.88
C GLY A 84 -9.72 -3.42 7.62
N ARG A 85 -9.41 -2.38 8.42
CA ARG A 85 -10.42 -1.73 9.27
C ARG A 85 -11.59 -1.09 8.54
N TYR A 86 -11.43 -0.75 7.26
CA TYR A 86 -12.50 -0.21 6.42
C TYR A 86 -13.33 -1.29 5.71
N LEU A 87 -12.96 -2.56 5.87
CA LEU A 87 -13.76 -3.67 5.41
C LEU A 87 -15.04 -3.77 6.26
N PRO A 88 -16.12 -4.39 5.74
CA PRO A 88 -17.29 -4.64 6.54
C PRO A 88 -16.98 -5.31 7.88
N SER A 89 -17.64 -4.88 8.95
CA SER A 89 -17.31 -5.29 10.32
C SER A 89 -17.33 -6.80 10.57
N TRP A 90 -18.18 -7.54 9.87
CA TRP A 90 -18.24 -8.99 9.96
C TRP A 90 -16.99 -9.67 9.37
N GLN A 91 -16.33 -9.05 8.38
CA GLN A 91 -15.08 -9.54 7.81
C GLN A 91 -13.91 -9.31 8.75
N LEU A 92 -13.91 -8.20 9.50
CA LEU A 92 -12.90 -7.94 10.54
C LEU A 92 -13.00 -8.93 11.69
N SER A 93 -14.20 -9.42 11.99
CA SER A 93 -14.42 -10.48 12.98
C SER A 93 -14.05 -11.89 12.47
N ALA A 94 -13.89 -12.06 11.16
CA ALA A 94 -13.45 -13.32 10.57
C ALA A 94 -11.98 -13.56 10.87
N ASN A 95 -11.69 -14.57 11.69
CA ASN A 95 -10.31 -14.93 12.08
C ASN A 95 -9.38 -15.17 10.89
N SER A 96 -9.90 -15.73 9.78
CA SER A 96 -9.13 -16.03 8.58
C SER A 96 -8.60 -14.76 7.90
N VAL A 97 -9.44 -13.73 7.72
CA VAL A 97 -9.02 -12.45 7.12
C VAL A 97 -8.01 -11.74 8.01
N SER A 98 -8.29 -11.62 9.32
CA SER A 98 -7.38 -10.99 10.28
C SER A 98 -6.02 -11.70 10.34
N LYS A 99 -6.01 -13.03 10.39
CA LYS A 99 -4.77 -13.82 10.38
C LYS A 99 -3.99 -13.66 9.08
N SER A 100 -4.66 -13.61 7.94
CA SER A 100 -4.01 -13.42 6.64
C SER A 100 -3.38 -12.03 6.50
N ILE A 101 -4.05 -10.98 6.97
CA ILE A 101 -3.49 -9.63 7.02
C ILE A 101 -2.25 -9.61 7.93
N THR A 102 -2.35 -10.19 9.11
CA THR A 102 -1.23 -10.26 10.05
C THR A 102 -0.06 -11.06 9.46
N ALA A 103 -0.33 -12.19 8.82
CA ALA A 103 0.70 -13.00 8.18
C ALA A 103 1.41 -12.24 7.05
N PHE A 104 0.66 -11.53 6.22
CA PHE A 104 1.25 -10.66 5.19
C PHE A 104 2.14 -9.58 5.80
N ASN A 105 1.64 -8.84 6.78
CA ASN A 105 2.41 -7.78 7.43
C ASN A 105 3.69 -8.33 8.08
N ASN A 106 3.62 -9.47 8.75
CA ASN A 106 4.81 -10.12 9.31
C ASN A 106 5.82 -10.50 8.21
N SER A 107 5.35 -11.00 7.08
CA SER A 107 6.24 -11.38 5.97
C SER A 107 7.02 -10.20 5.40
N ILE A 108 6.40 -9.01 5.31
CA ILE A 108 7.12 -7.83 4.82
C ILE A 108 8.09 -7.25 5.85
N TYR A 109 7.79 -7.38 7.16
CA TYR A 109 8.77 -7.07 8.20
C TYR A 109 9.98 -8.00 8.13
N ASP A 110 9.77 -9.28 7.91
CA ASP A 110 10.88 -10.25 7.71
C ASP A 110 11.72 -9.89 6.48
N LEU A 111 11.11 -9.42 5.38
CA LEU A 111 11.83 -8.92 4.21
C LEU A 111 12.69 -7.68 4.57
N ALA A 112 12.15 -6.77 5.35
CA ALA A 112 12.88 -5.57 5.78
C ALA A 112 14.05 -5.90 6.72
N ASP A 113 13.88 -6.87 7.62
CA ASP A 113 14.94 -7.32 8.52
C ASP A 113 16.11 -7.95 7.75
N ASN A 114 15.84 -8.58 6.61
CA ASN A 114 16.84 -9.22 5.76
C ASN A 114 17.42 -8.32 4.65
N SER A 115 16.93 -7.09 4.50
CA SER A 115 17.41 -6.17 3.46
C SER A 115 17.37 -4.71 3.91
N PRO A 116 18.51 -4.06 4.10
CA PRO A 116 18.53 -2.66 4.55
C PRO A 116 17.92 -1.69 3.53
N ALA A 117 17.78 -2.10 2.27
CA ALA A 117 17.12 -1.29 1.23
C ALA A 117 15.59 -1.29 1.35
N ILE A 118 15.00 -2.23 2.09
CA ILE A 118 13.56 -2.31 2.32
C ILE A 118 13.20 -1.58 3.62
N LYS A 119 12.20 -0.72 3.55
CA LYS A 119 11.61 -0.03 4.71
C LYS A 119 10.10 -0.21 4.70
N ILE A 120 9.52 -0.31 5.88
CA ILE A 120 8.08 -0.51 6.04
C ILE A 120 7.39 0.83 6.29
N VAL A 121 6.31 1.06 5.56
CA VAL A 121 5.36 2.16 5.81
C VAL A 121 4.14 1.56 6.50
N ASN A 122 4.03 1.77 7.80
CA ASN A 122 2.92 1.22 8.59
C ASN A 122 1.66 2.10 8.44
N ILE A 123 0.80 1.75 7.50
CA ILE A 123 -0.43 2.51 7.22
C ILE A 123 -1.41 2.52 8.41
N VAL A 124 -1.27 1.58 9.34
CA VAL A 124 -2.09 1.52 10.56
C VAL A 124 -1.95 2.80 11.38
N GLU A 125 -0.76 3.38 11.43
CA GLU A 125 -0.50 4.63 12.16
C GLU A 125 -1.34 5.79 11.63
N LEU A 126 -1.46 5.90 10.30
CA LEU A 126 -2.32 6.91 9.69
C LEU A 126 -3.81 6.60 9.94
N PHE A 127 -4.22 5.36 9.71
CA PHE A 127 -5.62 4.95 9.81
C PHE A 127 -6.17 5.01 11.23
N ASN A 128 -5.33 4.89 12.25
CA ASN A 128 -5.73 5.03 13.65
C ASN A 128 -6.34 6.39 13.99
N GLN A 129 -6.10 7.41 13.16
CA GLN A 129 -6.61 8.76 13.38
C GLN A 129 -8.04 8.97 12.83
N TYR A 130 -8.58 7.97 12.13
CA TYR A 130 -9.84 8.08 11.41
C TYR A 130 -10.79 6.92 11.72
N LYS A 131 -12.08 7.19 11.59
CA LYS A 131 -13.09 6.13 11.57
C LYS A 131 -13.05 5.39 10.23
N PRO A 132 -13.45 4.11 10.18
CA PRO A 132 -13.44 3.32 8.93
C PRO A 132 -14.17 3.98 7.75
N ASP A 133 -15.30 4.61 7.97
CA ASP A 133 -16.09 5.30 6.95
C ASP A 133 -15.47 6.63 6.47
N GLN A 134 -14.49 7.15 7.20
CA GLN A 134 -13.71 8.32 6.78
C GLN A 134 -12.51 7.92 5.90
N ILE A 135 -12.01 6.69 6.01
CA ILE A 135 -10.84 6.20 5.27
C ILE A 135 -11.22 5.92 3.82
N VAL A 136 -12.30 5.19 3.59
CA VAL A 136 -12.80 4.86 2.25
C VAL A 136 -14.16 5.50 2.04
N ASP A 137 -14.25 6.35 1.03
CA ASP A 137 -15.53 6.89 0.56
C ASP A 137 -16.02 6.05 -0.62
N LYS A 138 -17.16 5.40 -0.46
CA LYS A 138 -17.75 4.53 -1.48
C LYS A 138 -17.98 5.23 -2.81
N LYS A 139 -18.37 6.51 -2.79
CA LYS A 139 -18.60 7.30 -4.00
C LYS A 139 -17.32 7.45 -4.82
N TYR A 140 -16.24 7.88 -4.19
CA TYR A 140 -14.94 8.00 -4.86
C TYR A 140 -14.42 6.66 -5.35
N TYR A 141 -14.59 5.61 -4.55
CA TYR A 141 -14.17 4.28 -4.94
C TYR A 141 -14.91 3.78 -6.19
N TYR A 142 -16.24 3.85 -6.20
CA TYR A 142 -17.02 3.34 -7.33
C TYR A 142 -16.84 4.18 -8.60
N LEU A 143 -16.73 5.49 -8.49
CA LEU A 143 -16.61 6.37 -9.65
C LEU A 143 -15.19 6.41 -10.25
N SER A 144 -14.15 6.34 -9.41
CA SER A 144 -12.78 6.66 -9.82
C SER A 144 -11.72 5.67 -9.33
N LYS A 145 -12.14 4.59 -8.65
CA LYS A 145 -11.21 3.63 -8.02
C LYS A 145 -10.23 4.27 -7.01
N ILE A 146 -10.56 5.45 -6.51
CA ILE A 146 -9.81 6.10 -5.44
C ILE A 146 -10.17 5.39 -4.14
N ILE A 147 -9.20 4.64 -3.59
CA ILE A 147 -9.43 3.82 -2.39
C ILE A 147 -9.42 4.68 -1.13
N ILE A 148 -8.47 5.59 -1.00
CA ILE A 148 -8.36 6.44 0.17
C ILE A 148 -9.08 7.75 -0.07
N ASN A 149 -9.97 8.11 0.87
CA ASN A 149 -10.74 9.33 0.79
C ASN A 149 -9.84 10.55 0.57
N PRO A 150 -10.05 11.34 -0.50
CA PRO A 150 -9.22 12.52 -0.78
C PRO A 150 -9.13 13.53 0.36
N LEU A 151 -10.12 13.56 1.26
CA LEU A 151 -10.10 14.45 2.43
C LEU A 151 -8.95 14.17 3.39
N ILE A 152 -8.41 12.95 3.42
CA ILE A 152 -7.27 12.60 4.25
C ILE A 152 -5.93 12.69 3.52
N SER A 153 -5.91 12.97 2.21
CA SER A 153 -4.68 13.04 1.41
C SER A 153 -3.70 14.08 1.95
N LYS A 154 -4.19 15.21 2.43
CA LYS A 154 -3.34 16.26 3.02
C LYS A 154 -2.59 15.77 4.25
N TYR A 155 -3.25 15.04 5.13
CA TYR A 155 -2.61 14.43 6.30
C TYR A 155 -1.65 13.32 5.90
N PHE A 156 -2.01 12.54 4.88
CA PHE A 156 -1.11 11.56 4.29
C PHE A 156 0.19 12.24 3.82
N HIS A 157 0.12 13.38 3.14
CA HIS A 157 1.30 14.09 2.66
C HIS A 157 2.24 14.45 3.82
N TYR A 158 1.74 15.09 4.88
CA TYR A 158 2.57 15.44 6.03
C TYR A 158 3.17 14.22 6.73
N TRP A 159 2.37 13.21 6.94
CA TRP A 159 2.80 11.98 7.60
C TRP A 159 3.84 11.25 6.74
N PHE A 160 3.60 11.12 5.44
CA PHE A 160 4.50 10.43 4.53
C PHE A 160 5.81 11.20 4.30
N ASP A 161 5.76 12.52 4.19
CA ASP A 161 6.95 13.36 4.09
C ASP A 161 7.86 13.18 5.33
N SER A 162 7.29 13.08 6.53
CA SER A 162 8.07 12.80 7.74
C SER A 162 8.74 11.43 7.70
N ILE A 163 8.08 10.41 7.14
CA ILE A 163 8.65 9.08 6.95
C ILE A 163 9.81 9.15 5.94
N LEU A 164 9.62 9.82 4.82
CA LEU A 164 10.67 9.98 3.81
C LEU A 164 11.91 10.67 4.38
N MET A 165 11.74 11.69 5.21
CA MET A 165 12.85 12.38 5.88
C MET A 165 13.66 11.44 6.79
N ILE A 166 13.00 10.56 7.52
CA ILE A 166 13.66 9.59 8.41
C ILE A 166 14.36 8.49 7.61
N ILE A 167 13.76 8.02 6.53
CA ILE A 167 14.25 6.87 5.77
C ILE A 167 15.39 7.26 4.81
N LEU A 168 15.32 8.44 4.21
CA LEU A 168 16.22 8.86 3.13
C LEU A 168 17.36 9.77 3.61
N PHE A 169 17.22 10.32 4.78
CA PHE A 169 18.19 11.23 5.38
C PHE A 169 18.51 10.84 6.83
#